data_a765ed10261aa14b80b3469268e15633
#
_entry.id   a765ed10261aa14b80b3469268e15633
#
_cell.length_a   1.000
_cell.length_b   1.000
_cell.length_c   1.000
_cell.angle_alpha   90.00
_cell.angle_beta   90.00
_cell.angle_gamma   90.00
#
_symmetry.space_group_name_H-M   'P 1'
#
loop_
_entity.id
_entity.type
_entity.pdbx_description
1 polymer ?
#
loop_
_entity_poly.entity_id
_entity_poly.type
_entity_poly.pdbx_seq_one_letter_code
_entity_poly.pdbx_strand_id
1 'polypeptide(L)'
;IFLLFPGEWHTYHPTQGKGWNSYWIGFKGRNINDRVKHKFLSPEKPIYHVGFSNEIINLYEEARYIAQEEAAYAQQTLAGIANHLIGLMYSLERNIELNKDSKHVDIINKARLRIRESLEGNLTIQEIAQELGISYSSFRKLFKEHTGFAPALYQQNLKLQRAKELLS
;
A
#
# COMPACT_ATOMS: atom_id res chain seq x y z
N ILE A 1 6.64 -2.47 -0.17
CA ILE A 1 7.42 -1.44 0.53
C ILE A 1 8.88 -1.85 0.47
N PHE A 2 9.77 -0.89 0.35
CA PHE A 2 11.20 -1.12 0.50
C PHE A 2 11.81 -0.11 1.47
N LEU A 3 12.84 -0.54 2.18
CA LEU A 3 13.59 0.28 3.12
C LEU A 3 14.94 0.63 2.51
N LEU A 4 15.37 1.88 2.65
CA LEU A 4 16.70 2.34 2.26
C LEU A 4 17.52 2.58 3.52
N PHE A 5 18.72 2.01 3.56
CA PHE A 5 19.60 2.11 4.69
C PHE A 5 20.77 3.05 4.38
N PRO A 6 21.20 3.91 5.32
CA PRO A 6 22.38 4.75 5.16
C PRO A 6 23.62 3.90 4.90
N GLY A 7 24.42 4.32 3.93
CA GLY A 7 25.66 3.62 3.58
C GLY A 7 25.51 2.41 2.65
N GLU A 8 24.28 1.97 2.39
CA GLU A 8 24.00 0.88 1.45
C GLU A 8 23.72 1.44 0.05
N TRP A 9 24.45 0.92 -0.94
CA TRP A 9 24.21 1.28 -2.32
C TRP A 9 22.87 0.72 -2.78
N HIS A 10 22.06 1.53 -3.45
CA HIS A 10 20.77 1.12 -3.97
C HIS A 10 20.41 1.84 -5.26
N THR A 11 19.63 1.18 -6.10
CA THR A 11 18.97 1.76 -7.26
C THR A 11 17.57 1.19 -7.40
N TYR A 12 16.66 2.00 -7.86
CA TYR A 12 15.29 1.58 -8.14
C TYR A 12 14.72 2.44 -9.28
N HIS A 13 13.92 1.84 -10.12
CA HIS A 13 13.24 2.51 -11.23
C HIS A 13 11.93 1.79 -11.58
N PRO A 14 10.95 2.48 -12.16
CA PRO A 14 9.75 1.84 -12.65
C PRO A 14 10.08 0.91 -13.81
N THR A 15 9.25 -0.10 -14.02
CA THR A 15 9.32 -0.93 -15.23
C THR A 15 9.11 -0.06 -16.45
N GLN A 16 9.91 -0.30 -17.49
CA GLN A 16 9.85 0.47 -18.73
C GLN A 16 8.41 0.50 -19.29
N GLY A 17 7.91 1.68 -19.62
CA GLY A 17 6.54 1.92 -20.09
C GLY A 17 5.46 1.92 -19.01
N LYS A 18 5.82 1.72 -17.73
CA LYS A 18 4.91 1.84 -16.57
C LYS A 18 5.51 2.82 -15.58
N GLY A 19 4.82 3.93 -15.33
CA GLY A 19 5.14 4.81 -14.21
C GLY A 19 4.78 4.18 -12.86
N TRP A 20 5.19 4.80 -11.77
CA TRP A 20 4.67 4.52 -10.44
C TRP A 20 4.44 5.81 -9.66
N ASN A 21 3.50 5.78 -8.72
CA ASN A 21 3.40 6.77 -7.67
C ASN A 21 4.13 6.22 -6.46
N SER A 22 5.01 7.01 -5.85
CA SER A 22 5.74 6.62 -4.65
C SER A 22 5.42 7.54 -3.50
N TYR A 23 5.25 6.94 -2.32
CA TYR A 23 5.24 7.64 -1.04
C TYR A 23 6.54 7.32 -0.34
N TRP A 24 7.18 8.31 0.26
CA TRP A 24 8.39 8.07 1.02
C TRP A 24 8.41 8.88 2.31
N ILE A 25 9.04 8.37 3.34
CA ILE A 25 9.26 9.03 4.61
C ILE A 25 10.67 8.68 5.11
N GLY A 26 11.42 9.72 5.50
CA GLY A 26 12.72 9.55 6.13
C GLY A 26 12.60 9.70 7.66
N PHE A 27 13.21 8.79 8.40
CA PHE A 27 13.22 8.83 9.85
C PHE A 27 14.57 8.39 10.42
N LYS A 28 14.92 8.92 11.59
CA LYS A 28 16.14 8.58 12.32
C LYS A 28 15.90 8.66 13.82
N GLY A 29 16.75 8.04 14.59
CA GLY A 29 16.73 8.12 16.05
C GLY A 29 17.16 6.83 16.72
N ARG A 30 17.33 6.87 18.05
CA ARG A 30 17.80 5.74 18.84
C ARG A 30 16.96 4.48 18.62
N ASN A 31 15.64 4.60 18.66
CA ASN A 31 14.72 3.48 18.45
C ASN A 31 14.97 2.76 17.12
N ILE A 32 15.19 3.52 16.05
CA ILE A 32 15.47 2.95 14.72
C ILE A 32 16.84 2.30 14.68
N ASN A 33 17.85 2.95 15.25
CA ASN A 33 19.19 2.39 15.34
C ASN A 33 19.20 1.07 16.12
N ASP A 34 18.47 1.00 17.23
CA ASP A 34 18.34 -0.22 18.03
C ASP A 34 17.64 -1.35 17.23
N ARG A 35 16.59 -1.03 16.45
CA ARG A 35 15.93 -2.00 15.56
C ARG A 35 16.86 -2.55 14.48
N VAL A 36 17.71 -1.70 13.91
CA VAL A 36 18.74 -2.13 12.95
C VAL A 36 19.80 -2.99 13.65
N LYS A 37 20.32 -2.54 14.80
CA LYS A 37 21.30 -3.29 15.58
C LYS A 37 20.82 -4.68 15.98
N HIS A 38 19.55 -4.83 16.32
CA HIS A 38 18.95 -6.12 16.69
C HIS A 38 18.35 -6.87 15.50
N LYS A 39 18.65 -6.45 14.26
CA LYS A 39 18.21 -7.07 13.02
C LYS A 39 16.67 -7.16 12.86
N PHE A 40 15.94 -6.33 13.57
CA PHE A 40 14.52 -6.17 13.34
C PHE A 40 14.25 -5.42 12.02
N LEU A 41 15.07 -4.43 11.69
CA LEU A 41 15.20 -3.83 10.36
C LEU A 41 16.60 -4.19 9.84
N SER A 42 16.69 -4.68 8.60
CA SER A 42 17.97 -5.19 8.10
C SER A 42 18.18 -4.87 6.63
N PRO A 43 19.42 -4.44 6.24
CA PRO A 43 19.78 -4.31 4.83
C PRO A 43 19.69 -5.61 4.05
N GLU A 44 19.83 -6.78 4.70
CA GLU A 44 19.69 -8.08 4.05
C GLU A 44 18.24 -8.41 3.67
N LYS A 45 17.27 -7.74 4.31
CA LYS A 45 15.84 -7.83 3.96
C LYS A 45 15.25 -6.44 3.74
N PRO A 46 15.58 -5.75 2.64
CA PRO A 46 15.10 -4.40 2.39
C PRO A 46 13.68 -4.32 1.82
N ILE A 47 13.12 -5.42 1.31
CA ILE A 47 11.83 -5.45 0.60
C ILE A 47 10.80 -6.24 1.40
N TYR A 48 9.61 -5.63 1.56
CA TYR A 48 8.46 -6.19 2.28
C TYR A 48 7.25 -6.25 1.36
N HIS A 49 6.66 -7.44 1.23
CA HIS A 49 5.48 -7.68 0.40
C HIS A 49 4.21 -7.50 1.22
N VAL A 50 3.69 -6.30 1.25
CA VAL A 50 2.52 -5.93 2.09
C VAL A 50 1.18 -5.95 1.34
N GLY A 51 1.21 -6.24 0.03
CA GLY A 51 0.04 -6.09 -0.82
C GLY A 51 -0.39 -4.62 -0.93
N PHE A 52 -1.66 -4.42 -1.26
CA PHE A 52 -2.27 -3.10 -1.27
C PHE A 52 -2.94 -2.81 0.08
N SER A 53 -2.60 -1.71 0.71
CA SER A 53 -3.18 -1.29 1.99
C SER A 53 -3.54 0.20 1.94
N ASN A 54 -4.85 0.48 2.05
CA ASN A 54 -5.33 1.85 2.19
C ASN A 54 -4.85 2.49 3.50
N GLU A 55 -4.69 1.71 4.54
CA GLU A 55 -4.22 2.20 5.84
C GLU A 55 -2.80 2.78 5.74
N ILE A 56 -1.90 2.10 5.02
CA ILE A 56 -0.56 2.61 4.75
C ILE A 56 -0.63 3.93 3.97
N ILE A 57 -1.46 4.00 2.93
CA ILE A 57 -1.61 5.22 2.13
C ILE A 57 -2.14 6.37 2.99
N ASN A 58 -3.18 6.12 3.78
CA ASN A 58 -3.77 7.12 4.66
C ASN A 58 -2.75 7.67 5.69
N LEU A 59 -1.91 6.81 6.25
CA LEU A 59 -0.85 7.24 7.17
C LEU A 59 0.20 8.13 6.49
N TYR A 60 0.55 7.85 5.24
CA TYR A 60 1.43 8.74 4.49
C TYR A 60 0.78 10.10 4.20
N GLU A 61 -0.50 10.12 3.83
CA GLU A 61 -1.24 11.36 3.58
C GLU A 61 -1.40 12.18 4.88
N GLU A 62 -1.68 11.52 6.00
CA GLU A 62 -1.74 12.14 7.31
C GLU A 62 -0.37 12.74 7.69
N ALA A 63 0.71 11.97 7.52
CA ALA A 63 2.06 12.48 7.79
C ALA A 63 2.40 13.69 6.92
N ARG A 64 2.02 13.67 5.64
CA ARG A 64 2.22 14.80 4.73
C ARG A 64 1.45 16.04 5.21
N TYR A 65 0.18 15.87 5.58
CA TYR A 65 -0.65 16.95 6.10
C TYR A 65 -0.04 17.57 7.36
N ILE A 66 0.33 16.75 8.36
CA ILE A 66 0.94 17.21 9.61
C ILE A 66 2.26 17.95 9.35
N ALA A 67 3.06 17.47 8.40
CA ALA A 67 4.32 18.12 8.05
C ALA A 67 4.11 19.48 7.38
N GLN A 68 3.01 19.66 6.64
CA GLN A 68 2.66 20.94 5.99
C GLN A 68 2.10 21.97 6.97
N GLU A 69 1.31 21.54 7.96
CA GLU A 69 0.69 22.43 8.95
C GLU A 69 1.68 22.98 9.99
N GLU A 70 2.87 22.38 10.11
CA GLU A 70 3.91 22.77 11.08
C GLU A 70 3.40 22.95 12.51
N ALA A 71 2.39 22.16 12.89
CA ALA A 71 1.73 22.26 14.18
C ALA A 71 2.68 21.96 15.34
N ALA A 72 2.36 22.46 16.53
CA ALA A 72 3.09 22.12 17.76
C ALA A 72 3.09 20.59 17.95
N TYR A 73 4.26 20.04 18.34
CA TYR A 73 4.47 18.59 18.50
C TYR A 73 4.34 17.74 17.21
N ALA A 74 4.37 18.34 16.02
CA ALA A 74 4.32 17.62 14.74
C ALA A 74 5.36 16.48 14.67
N GLN A 75 6.57 16.71 15.16
CA GLN A 75 7.64 15.70 15.17
C GLN A 75 7.28 14.44 15.99
N GLN A 76 6.59 14.59 17.11
CA GLN A 76 6.15 13.47 17.94
C GLN A 76 5.06 12.66 17.22
N THR A 77 4.12 13.35 16.59
CA THR A 77 3.06 12.70 15.82
C THR A 77 3.62 11.99 14.60
N LEU A 78 4.52 12.63 13.85
CA LEU A 78 5.22 12.01 12.72
C LEU A 78 6.04 10.79 13.13
N ALA A 79 6.71 10.84 14.29
CA ALA A 79 7.42 9.67 14.84
C ALA A 79 6.45 8.53 15.19
N GLY A 80 5.26 8.84 15.70
CA GLY A 80 4.18 7.87 15.93
C GLY A 80 3.73 7.19 14.64
N ILE A 81 3.48 7.98 13.60
CA ILE A 81 3.10 7.48 12.27
C ILE A 81 4.20 6.58 11.68
N ALA A 82 5.47 6.99 11.75
CA ALA A 82 6.59 6.18 11.27
C ALA A 82 6.66 4.81 11.98
N ASN A 83 6.46 4.79 13.31
CA ASN A 83 6.40 3.54 14.07
C ASN A 83 5.19 2.68 13.69
N HIS A 84 4.03 3.29 13.45
CA HIS A 84 2.83 2.58 12.99
C HIS A 84 3.04 1.96 11.61
N LEU A 85 3.61 2.71 10.65
CA LEU A 85 3.96 2.20 9.32
C LEU A 85 4.88 0.98 9.38
N ILE A 86 5.91 1.01 10.24
CA ILE A 86 6.81 -0.14 10.45
C ILE A 86 6.03 -1.34 11.00
N GLY A 87 5.18 -1.14 12.00
CA GLY A 87 4.36 -2.20 12.57
C GLY A 87 3.41 -2.84 11.55
N LEU A 88 2.71 -2.02 10.75
CA LEU A 88 1.84 -2.49 9.67
C LEU A 88 2.60 -3.25 8.59
N MET A 89 3.77 -2.78 8.20
CA MET A 89 4.62 -3.46 7.21
C MET A 89 4.89 -4.91 7.62
N TYR A 90 5.29 -5.14 8.87
CA TYR A 90 5.54 -6.48 9.39
C TYR A 90 4.26 -7.33 9.49
N SER A 91 3.20 -6.73 10.04
CA SER A 91 1.92 -7.42 10.22
C SER A 91 1.32 -7.87 8.89
N LEU A 92 1.30 -6.99 7.89
CA LEU A 92 0.74 -7.29 6.59
C LEU A 92 1.58 -8.33 5.83
N GLU A 93 2.91 -8.22 5.86
CA GLU A 93 3.78 -9.23 5.26
C GLU A 93 3.55 -10.59 5.89
N ARG A 94 3.51 -10.66 7.24
CA ARG A 94 3.28 -11.92 7.95
C ARG A 94 1.93 -12.53 7.63
N ASN A 95 0.89 -11.70 7.54
CA ASN A 95 -0.45 -12.15 7.16
C ASN A 95 -0.47 -12.72 5.74
N ILE A 96 0.25 -12.09 4.80
CA ILE A 96 0.38 -12.62 3.43
C ILE A 96 1.14 -13.93 3.42
N GLU A 97 2.22 -14.06 4.18
CA GLU A 97 2.96 -15.31 4.32
C GLU A 97 2.09 -16.45 4.86
N LEU A 98 1.32 -16.18 5.91
CA LEU A 98 0.41 -17.15 6.51
C LEU A 98 -0.76 -17.54 5.58
N ASN A 99 -1.15 -16.63 4.69
CA ASN A 99 -2.26 -16.80 3.75
C ASN A 99 -1.79 -17.16 2.32
N LYS A 100 -0.52 -17.45 2.10
CA LYS A 100 0.04 -17.78 0.76
C LYS A 100 -0.70 -18.90 0.04
N ASP A 101 -1.35 -19.81 0.77
CA ASP A 101 -2.16 -20.89 0.20
C ASP A 101 -3.62 -20.51 -0.09
N SER A 102 -4.01 -19.27 0.17
CA SER A 102 -5.38 -18.83 -0.03
C SER A 102 -5.59 -18.30 -1.45
N LYS A 103 -6.24 -19.10 -2.32
CA LYS A 103 -6.72 -18.66 -3.64
C LYS A 103 -7.49 -17.34 -3.60
N HIS A 104 -8.10 -17.02 -2.47
CA HIS A 104 -8.88 -15.81 -2.27
C HIS A 104 -8.02 -14.54 -2.25
N VAL A 105 -6.86 -14.58 -1.59
CA VAL A 105 -5.93 -13.43 -1.55
C VAL A 105 -5.41 -13.13 -2.96
N ASP A 106 -5.09 -14.17 -3.72
CA ASP A 106 -4.63 -14.05 -5.11
C ASP A 106 -5.70 -13.41 -6.01
N ILE A 107 -6.95 -13.86 -5.88
CA ILE A 107 -8.09 -13.28 -6.62
C ILE A 107 -8.24 -11.80 -6.29
N ILE A 108 -8.17 -11.42 -5.02
CA ILE A 108 -8.32 -10.02 -4.61
C ILE A 108 -7.17 -9.14 -5.10
N ASN A 109 -5.93 -9.62 -5.05
CA ASN A 109 -4.78 -8.87 -5.54
C ASN A 109 -4.87 -8.66 -7.07
N LYS A 110 -5.25 -9.68 -7.83
CA LYS A 110 -5.51 -9.57 -9.27
C LYS A 110 -6.66 -8.59 -9.56
N ALA A 111 -7.75 -8.69 -8.79
CA ALA A 111 -8.89 -7.78 -8.93
C ALA A 111 -8.52 -6.31 -8.74
N ARG A 112 -7.73 -6.00 -7.71
CA ARG A 112 -7.25 -4.64 -7.45
C ARG A 112 -6.42 -4.09 -8.61
N LEU A 113 -5.54 -4.92 -9.16
CA LEU A 113 -4.74 -4.56 -10.33
C LEU A 113 -5.66 -4.27 -11.54
N ARG A 114 -6.59 -5.18 -11.85
CA ARG A 114 -7.52 -5.02 -12.98
C ARG A 114 -8.43 -3.80 -12.83
N ILE A 115 -8.93 -3.52 -11.62
CA ILE A 115 -9.72 -2.31 -11.35
C ILE A 115 -8.89 -1.05 -11.63
N ARG A 116 -7.61 -1.01 -11.25
CA ARG A 116 -6.72 0.13 -11.54
C ARG A 116 -6.46 0.29 -13.03
N GLU A 117 -6.16 -0.79 -13.73
CA GLU A 117 -5.93 -0.78 -15.18
C GLU A 117 -7.21 -0.35 -15.93
N SER A 118 -8.38 -0.60 -15.37
CA SER A 118 -9.69 -0.22 -15.96
C SER A 118 -10.09 1.24 -15.73
N LEU A 119 -9.32 2.04 -14.99
CA LEU A 119 -9.69 3.43 -14.71
C LEU A 119 -9.76 4.30 -15.97
N GLU A 120 -8.94 4.01 -16.97
CA GLU A 120 -8.90 4.68 -18.27
C GLU A 120 -9.75 3.96 -19.34
N GLY A 121 -10.33 2.80 -18.98
CA GLY A 121 -11.13 1.96 -19.85
C GLY A 121 -12.57 1.80 -19.36
N ASN A 122 -13.39 1.06 -20.13
CA ASN A 122 -14.79 0.82 -19.84
C ASN A 122 -15.06 -0.56 -19.20
N LEU A 123 -14.03 -1.22 -18.64
CA LEU A 123 -14.19 -2.54 -18.05
C LEU A 123 -15.06 -2.46 -16.79
N THR A 124 -16.13 -3.22 -16.77
CA THR A 124 -17.06 -3.28 -15.65
C THR A 124 -16.56 -4.22 -14.55
N ILE A 125 -17.05 -4.02 -13.32
CA ILE A 125 -16.74 -4.90 -12.19
C ILE A 125 -17.22 -6.34 -12.43
N GLN A 126 -18.31 -6.52 -13.19
CA GLN A 126 -18.81 -7.83 -13.56
C GLN A 126 -17.85 -8.57 -14.51
N GLU A 127 -17.33 -7.87 -15.51
CA GLU A 127 -16.32 -8.43 -16.42
C GLU A 127 -15.04 -8.81 -15.70
N ILE A 128 -14.58 -7.98 -14.75
CA ILE A 128 -13.43 -8.33 -13.91
C ILE A 128 -13.69 -9.61 -13.11
N ALA A 129 -14.86 -9.75 -12.50
CA ALA A 129 -15.20 -10.98 -11.77
C ALA A 129 -15.20 -12.21 -12.69
N GLN A 130 -15.72 -12.06 -13.91
CA GLN A 130 -15.73 -13.12 -14.92
C GLN A 130 -14.31 -13.51 -15.36
N GLU A 131 -13.42 -12.54 -15.62
CA GLU A 131 -12.01 -12.79 -15.94
C GLU A 131 -11.28 -13.55 -14.82
N LEU A 132 -11.66 -13.29 -13.57
CA LEU A 132 -11.09 -13.97 -12.40
C LEU A 132 -11.72 -15.34 -12.11
N GLY A 133 -12.69 -15.79 -12.94
CA GLY A 133 -13.34 -17.09 -12.79
C GLY A 133 -14.23 -17.20 -11.54
N ILE A 134 -14.79 -16.10 -11.05
CA ILE A 134 -15.63 -16.05 -9.85
C ILE A 134 -16.97 -15.37 -10.15
N SER A 135 -18.05 -15.84 -9.52
CA SER A 135 -19.36 -15.18 -9.66
C SER A 135 -19.31 -13.75 -9.08
N TYR A 136 -20.05 -12.82 -9.69
CA TYR A 136 -20.08 -11.43 -9.22
C TYR A 136 -20.50 -11.29 -7.74
N SER A 137 -21.47 -12.09 -7.29
CA SER A 137 -21.91 -12.08 -5.89
C SER A 137 -20.80 -12.52 -4.92
N SER A 138 -20.13 -13.63 -5.25
CA SER A 138 -18.99 -14.13 -4.47
C SER A 138 -17.82 -13.14 -4.49
N PHE A 139 -17.54 -12.58 -5.66
CA PHE A 139 -16.50 -11.56 -5.81
C PHE A 139 -16.78 -10.34 -4.95
N ARG A 140 -18.00 -9.81 -4.98
CA ARG A 140 -18.40 -8.65 -4.19
C ARG A 140 -18.24 -8.88 -2.69
N LYS A 141 -18.65 -10.05 -2.21
CA LYS A 141 -18.52 -10.43 -0.79
C LYS A 141 -17.04 -10.51 -0.41
N LEU A 142 -16.28 -11.32 -1.14
CA LEU A 142 -14.85 -11.55 -0.91
C LEU A 142 -14.04 -10.26 -0.95
N PHE A 143 -14.29 -9.42 -1.96
CA PHE A 143 -13.60 -8.16 -2.12
C PHE A 143 -13.88 -7.19 -0.97
N LYS A 144 -15.15 -7.11 -0.51
CA LYS A 144 -15.53 -6.28 0.62
C LYS A 144 -14.91 -6.78 1.94
N GLU A 145 -14.86 -8.09 2.16
CA GLU A 145 -14.24 -8.68 3.35
C GLU A 145 -12.73 -8.36 3.42
N HIS A 146 -12.04 -8.38 2.29
CA HIS A 146 -10.60 -8.14 2.24
C HIS A 146 -10.18 -6.66 2.12
N THR A 147 -11.06 -5.79 1.61
CA THR A 147 -10.71 -4.38 1.32
C THR A 147 -11.48 -3.37 2.17
N GLY A 148 -12.54 -3.82 2.83
CA GLY A 148 -13.49 -2.95 3.53
C GLY A 148 -14.51 -2.27 2.60
N PHE A 149 -14.32 -2.29 1.27
CA PHE A 149 -15.15 -1.60 0.28
C PHE A 149 -15.77 -2.55 -0.73
N ALA A 150 -17.00 -2.26 -1.16
CA ALA A 150 -17.55 -2.91 -2.34
C ALA A 150 -16.71 -2.55 -3.59
N PRO A 151 -16.51 -3.49 -4.56
CA PRO A 151 -15.63 -3.24 -5.71
C PRO A 151 -15.98 -1.99 -6.51
N ALA A 152 -17.27 -1.72 -6.72
CA ALA A 152 -17.72 -0.53 -7.45
C ALA A 152 -17.37 0.77 -6.71
N LEU A 153 -17.55 0.81 -5.38
CA LEU A 153 -17.17 1.96 -4.57
C LEU A 153 -15.65 2.15 -4.57
N TYR A 154 -14.90 1.06 -4.50
CA TYR A 154 -13.44 1.08 -4.60
C TYR A 154 -12.99 1.69 -5.93
N GLN A 155 -13.60 1.28 -7.06
CA GLN A 155 -13.31 1.84 -8.39
C GLN A 155 -13.67 3.34 -8.46
N GLN A 156 -14.82 3.75 -7.90
CA GLN A 156 -15.22 5.17 -7.87
C GLN A 156 -14.22 6.03 -7.08
N ASN A 157 -13.77 5.54 -5.93
CA ASN A 157 -12.78 6.25 -5.11
C ASN A 157 -11.47 6.43 -5.88
N LEU A 158 -11.00 5.42 -6.58
CA LEU A 158 -9.81 5.52 -7.43
C LEU A 158 -9.98 6.52 -8.56
N LYS A 159 -11.16 6.52 -9.25
CA LYS A 159 -11.47 7.52 -10.30
C LYS A 159 -11.46 8.94 -9.74
N LEU A 160 -12.02 9.14 -8.55
CA LEU A 160 -12.04 10.44 -7.89
C LEU A 160 -10.63 10.90 -7.51
N GLN A 161 -9.81 10.01 -6.98
CA GLN A 161 -8.40 10.32 -6.70
C GLN A 161 -7.65 10.73 -7.97
N ARG A 162 -7.81 9.95 -9.05
CA ARG A 162 -7.18 10.25 -10.32
C ARG A 162 -7.63 11.58 -10.91
N ALA A 163 -8.92 11.91 -10.81
CA ALA A 163 -9.45 13.19 -11.24
C ALA A 163 -8.83 14.37 -10.46
N LYS A 164 -8.66 14.23 -9.15
CA LYS A 164 -7.99 15.23 -8.31
C LYS A 164 -6.53 15.45 -8.71
N GLU A 165 -5.80 14.38 -9.00
CA GLU A 165 -4.40 14.43 -9.46
C GLU A 165 -4.25 15.15 -10.80
N LEU A 166 -5.25 15.02 -11.70
CA LEU A 166 -5.22 15.66 -13.01
C LEU A 166 -5.62 17.14 -12.99
N LEU A 167 -6.25 17.59 -11.89
CA LEU A 167 -6.71 18.97 -11.70
C LEU A 167 -5.77 19.80 -10.80
N SER A 168 -4.77 19.16 -10.20
CA SER A 168 -3.74 19.80 -9.36
C SER A 168 -2.45 20.05 -10.15
#